data_4e633349723a5f40e98b0651ce511744
#
_entry.id   4e633349723a5f40e98b0651ce511744
#
_cell.length_a   1.000
_cell.length_b   1.000
_cell.length_c   1.000
_cell.angle_alpha   90.00
_cell.angle_beta   90.00
_cell.angle_gamma   90.00
#
_symmetry.space_group_name_H-M   'P 1'
#
loop_
_entity.id
_entity.type
_entity.pdbx_description
1 polymer ?
#
loop_
_entity_poly.entity_id
_entity_poly.type
_entity_poly.pdbx_seq_one_letter_code
_entity_poly.pdbx_strand_id
1 'polypeptide(L)'
;MPRLGTFGNCLGVFLVAAGVLLPTRGPEPASAQEQKTPVDSQTPPQPEIKKRPHASDTLIRGTVFSDKALALPGAQLRLRRNGEKKFRWERFSNSRGEFGVYVPQGSSYEMVVHLKGFADLSQTVEARAGAEEERIVLRMAPAAGGKK
;
A
#
# COMPACT_ATOMS: atom_id res chain seq x y z
N MET A 1 20.55 38.29 3.30
CA MET A 1 19.45 39.05 3.96
C MET A 1 18.40 38.06 4.37
N PRO A 2 18.24 37.82 5.66
CA PRO A 2 17.30 36.83 6.17
C PRO A 2 15.92 37.47 6.39
N ARG A 3 14.86 36.71 6.12
CA ARG A 3 13.53 37.04 6.62
C ARG A 3 13.09 36.01 7.65
N LEU A 4 13.20 36.44 8.90
CA LEU A 4 12.48 35.85 10.02
C LEU A 4 10.96 36.06 9.81
N GLY A 5 10.21 34.99 9.98
CA GLY A 5 8.74 34.99 10.13
C GLY A 5 8.36 34.34 11.45
N THR A 6 8.30 35.13 12.47
CA THR A 6 7.70 34.88 13.79
C THR A 6 6.18 34.84 13.64
N PHE A 7 5.51 33.91 14.39
CA PHE A 7 4.11 33.97 14.81
C PHE A 7 3.66 32.59 15.27
N GLY A 8 3.01 32.42 16.34
CA GLY A 8 2.18 33.25 17.17
C GLY A 8 1.53 32.32 18.17
N ASN A 9 1.78 32.66 19.41
CA ASN A 9 1.28 31.97 20.59
C ASN A 9 -0.22 32.28 20.73
N CYS A 10 -1.12 31.29 20.73
CA CYS A 10 -2.49 31.45 21.21
C CYS A 10 -2.72 30.58 22.43
N LEU A 11 -2.49 31.23 23.57
CA LEU A 11 -2.86 30.79 24.91
C LEU A 11 -4.39 30.93 25.05
N GLY A 12 -5.11 29.83 25.03
CA GLY A 12 -6.55 29.75 25.32
C GLY A 12 -6.76 29.21 26.73
N VAL A 13 -6.93 30.15 27.66
CA VAL A 13 -7.36 29.90 29.04
C VAL A 13 -8.85 29.54 29.00
N PHE A 14 -9.23 28.37 29.42
CA PHE A 14 -10.61 28.03 29.75
C PHE A 14 -10.79 27.84 31.24
N LEU A 15 -11.63 28.69 31.77
CA LEU A 15 -12.03 28.89 33.15
C LEU A 15 -12.90 27.69 33.62
N VAL A 16 -12.58 27.23 34.81
CA VAL A 16 -13.27 26.19 35.57
C VAL A 16 -14.57 26.78 36.14
N ALA A 17 -15.69 26.12 35.95
CA ALA A 17 -16.90 26.31 36.75
C ALA A 17 -17.15 25.05 37.60
N ALA A 18 -17.00 25.20 38.90
CA ALA A 18 -17.34 24.25 39.92
C ALA A 18 -18.87 24.16 40.08
N GLY A 19 -19.40 22.95 39.94
CA GLY A 19 -20.78 22.60 40.30
C GLY A 19 -20.77 21.52 41.36
N VAL A 20 -20.97 21.93 42.59
CA VAL A 20 -21.24 21.08 43.78
C VAL A 20 -22.71 20.64 43.70
N LEU A 21 -22.99 19.32 43.71
CA LEU A 21 -24.29 18.81 44.10
C LEU A 21 -24.16 17.56 44.97
N LEU A 22 -24.87 17.63 46.08
CA LEU A 22 -24.92 16.73 47.24
C LEU A 22 -25.47 15.30 46.96
N PRO A 23 -25.20 14.36 47.86
CA PRO A 23 -25.60 12.96 47.71
C PRO A 23 -27.00 12.70 48.26
N THR A 24 -27.83 12.04 47.49
CA THR A 24 -29.05 11.42 47.96
C THR A 24 -28.81 9.93 48.23
N ARG A 25 -28.85 9.59 49.47
CA ARG A 25 -28.77 8.27 50.08
C ARG A 25 -30.15 7.57 49.92
N GLY A 26 -30.20 6.47 49.24
CA GLY A 26 -31.36 5.58 49.20
C GLY A 26 -30.91 4.12 49.45
N PRO A 27 -31.74 3.30 50.09
CA PRO A 27 -31.27 2.12 50.83
C PRO A 27 -31.02 0.91 49.95
N GLU A 28 -30.00 0.19 50.37
CA GLU A 28 -29.67 -1.18 50.00
C GLU A 28 -30.83 -2.16 50.33
N PRO A 29 -31.02 -3.22 49.50
CA PRO A 29 -30.93 -4.52 50.16
C PRO A 29 -30.00 -5.49 49.43
N ALA A 30 -29.25 -6.15 50.30
CA ALA A 30 -28.45 -7.31 50.09
C ALA A 30 -29.09 -8.37 49.17
N SER A 31 -28.28 -8.93 48.30
CA SER A 31 -28.25 -10.36 48.09
C SER A 31 -26.97 -10.75 47.34
N ALA A 32 -26.16 -11.47 48.09
CA ALA A 32 -25.04 -12.22 47.63
C ALA A 32 -25.44 -13.20 46.53
N GLN A 33 -24.70 -13.20 45.45
CA GLN A 33 -24.29 -14.43 44.79
C GLN A 33 -22.96 -14.19 44.05
N GLU A 34 -21.96 -14.56 44.78
CA GLU A 34 -20.60 -14.83 44.32
C GLU A 34 -20.65 -15.99 43.35
N GLN A 35 -20.85 -15.69 42.08
CA GLN A 35 -20.72 -16.69 41.02
C GLN A 35 -19.29 -16.59 40.49
N LYS A 36 -18.44 -17.35 41.19
CA LYS A 36 -17.09 -17.68 40.82
C LYS A 36 -17.10 -18.53 39.57
N THR A 37 -17.16 -17.86 38.40
CA THR A 37 -16.86 -18.50 37.12
C THR A 37 -15.35 -18.60 37.01
N PRO A 38 -14.80 -19.80 36.77
CA PRO A 38 -13.40 -19.93 36.39
C PRO A 38 -13.26 -19.24 35.03
N VAL A 39 -12.53 -18.15 35.03
CA VAL A 39 -12.04 -17.56 33.74
C VAL A 39 -11.04 -18.55 33.20
N ASP A 40 -11.53 -19.45 32.37
CA ASP A 40 -10.73 -20.24 31.49
C ASP A 40 -10.08 -19.21 30.51
N SER A 41 -8.83 -18.88 30.82
CA SER A 41 -8.01 -18.02 29.98
C SER A 41 -7.69 -18.75 28.67
N GLN A 42 -8.69 -18.98 27.85
CA GLN A 42 -8.47 -19.26 26.46
C GLN A 42 -8.02 -17.96 25.82
N THR A 43 -6.72 -17.70 25.93
CA THR A 43 -6.03 -16.80 25.01
C THR A 43 -6.48 -17.20 23.59
N PRO A 44 -7.17 -16.34 22.84
CA PRO A 44 -7.51 -16.65 21.45
C PRO A 44 -6.21 -17.06 20.78
N PRO A 45 -6.17 -18.16 19.99
CA PRO A 45 -4.97 -18.51 19.26
C PRO A 45 -4.57 -17.29 18.46
N GLN A 46 -3.45 -16.68 18.82
CA GLN A 46 -2.85 -15.64 17.99
C GLN A 46 -2.72 -16.25 16.61
N PRO A 47 -3.28 -15.61 15.57
CA PRO A 47 -3.08 -16.09 14.23
C PRO A 47 -1.57 -16.17 14.04
N GLU A 48 -1.06 -17.40 13.90
CA GLU A 48 0.31 -17.61 13.48
C GLU A 48 0.54 -16.70 12.28
N ILE A 49 1.41 -15.72 12.44
CA ILE A 49 1.84 -14.86 11.34
C ILE A 49 2.57 -15.82 10.41
N LYS A 50 1.80 -16.48 9.53
CA LYS A 50 2.37 -17.23 8.41
C LYS A 50 3.34 -16.26 7.77
N LYS A 51 4.64 -16.57 7.86
CA LYS A 51 5.72 -15.82 7.21
C LYS A 51 5.17 -15.34 5.88
N ARG A 52 5.01 -14.03 5.72
CA ARG A 52 4.47 -13.49 4.48
C ARG A 52 5.33 -14.07 3.36
N PRO A 53 4.76 -14.76 2.36
CA PRO A 53 5.54 -15.45 1.35
C PRO A 53 6.47 -14.52 0.55
N HIS A 54 6.40 -13.22 0.79
CA HIS A 54 7.13 -12.15 0.12
C HIS A 54 8.03 -11.33 1.07
N ALA A 55 8.44 -11.88 2.22
CA ALA A 55 9.28 -11.15 3.19
C ALA A 55 10.64 -10.68 2.62
N SER A 56 11.12 -11.31 1.54
CA SER A 56 12.35 -10.97 0.82
C SER A 56 12.08 -10.45 -0.60
N ASP A 57 10.83 -10.12 -0.92
CA ASP A 57 10.43 -9.62 -2.22
C ASP A 57 10.11 -8.11 -2.16
N THR A 58 10.34 -7.41 -3.25
CA THR A 58 9.89 -6.03 -3.47
C THR A 58 8.63 -6.04 -4.33
N LEU A 59 7.64 -5.25 -3.94
CA LEU A 59 6.46 -5.01 -4.77
C LEU A 59 6.79 -3.92 -5.80
N ILE A 60 6.91 -4.29 -7.06
CA ILE A 60 6.92 -3.31 -8.16
C ILE A 60 5.48 -2.99 -8.49
N ARG A 61 5.09 -1.74 -8.23
CA ARG A 61 3.75 -1.22 -8.54
C ARG A 61 3.86 -0.10 -9.55
N GLY A 62 2.92 -0.03 -10.47
CA GLY A 62 2.91 1.05 -11.44
C GLY A 62 1.60 1.23 -12.15
N THR A 63 1.58 2.22 -13.03
CA THR A 63 0.43 2.51 -13.89
C THR A 63 0.91 2.69 -15.31
N VAL A 64 0.15 2.13 -16.25
CA VAL A 64 0.40 2.22 -17.70
C VAL A 64 -0.52 3.28 -18.28
N PHE A 65 0.06 4.27 -18.92
CA PHE A 65 -0.65 5.35 -19.60
C PHE A 65 -0.30 5.39 -21.10
N SER A 66 -1.21 5.94 -21.88
CA SER A 66 -0.91 6.37 -23.26
C SER A 66 -0.09 7.67 -23.24
N ASP A 67 0.36 8.10 -24.43
CA ASP A 67 0.94 9.42 -24.68
C ASP A 67 0.01 10.57 -24.26
N LYS A 68 -1.31 10.36 -24.35
CA LYS A 68 -2.37 11.32 -23.94
C LYS A 68 -2.74 11.22 -22.45
N ALA A 69 -1.92 10.57 -21.64
CA ALA A 69 -2.15 10.34 -20.21
C ALA A 69 -3.46 9.59 -19.87
N LEU A 70 -3.99 8.81 -20.81
CA LEU A 70 -5.12 7.92 -20.56
C LEU A 70 -4.61 6.60 -20.00
N ALA A 71 -5.24 6.10 -18.96
CA ALA A 71 -4.93 4.78 -18.40
C ALA A 71 -5.18 3.67 -19.42
N LEU A 72 -4.27 2.73 -19.51
CA LEU A 72 -4.33 1.61 -20.45
C LEU A 72 -4.64 0.30 -19.72
N PRO A 73 -5.90 -0.14 -19.73
CA PRO A 73 -6.28 -1.44 -19.16
C PRO A 73 -5.85 -2.59 -20.08
N GLY A 74 -5.61 -3.76 -19.48
CA GLY A 74 -5.29 -4.98 -20.21
C GLY A 74 -3.91 -5.01 -20.84
N ALA A 75 -3.03 -4.08 -20.52
CA ALA A 75 -1.64 -4.13 -20.96
C ALA A 75 -0.95 -5.35 -20.31
N GLN A 76 -0.33 -6.19 -21.11
CA GLN A 76 0.44 -7.34 -20.69
C GLN A 76 1.83 -6.89 -20.28
N LEU A 77 2.19 -7.15 -19.03
CA LEU A 77 3.51 -6.86 -18.47
C LEU A 77 4.26 -8.16 -18.25
N ARG A 78 5.44 -8.28 -18.80
CA ARG A 78 6.30 -9.45 -18.67
C ARG A 78 7.65 -8.99 -18.11
N LEU A 79 8.09 -9.65 -17.03
CA LEU A 79 9.34 -9.32 -16.38
C LEU A 79 10.31 -10.49 -16.45
N ARG A 80 11.58 -10.14 -16.62
CA ARG A 80 12.71 -11.07 -16.47
C ARG A 80 13.83 -10.38 -15.69
N ARG A 81 14.63 -11.18 -15.00
CA ARG A 81 15.85 -10.64 -14.40
C ARG A 81 16.80 -10.21 -15.51
N ASN A 82 17.48 -9.10 -15.31
CA ASN A 82 18.44 -8.61 -16.28
C ASN A 82 19.51 -9.67 -16.57
N GLY A 83 19.76 -9.94 -17.87
CA GLY A 83 20.63 -11.02 -18.34
C GLY A 83 19.96 -12.39 -18.49
N GLU A 84 18.73 -12.60 -18.03
CA GLU A 84 17.97 -13.83 -18.29
C GLU A 84 17.21 -13.74 -19.62
N LYS A 85 17.12 -14.87 -20.33
CA LYS A 85 16.37 -14.96 -21.60
C LYS A 85 14.86 -15.19 -21.38
N LYS A 86 14.49 -15.82 -20.25
CA LYS A 86 13.11 -16.22 -19.99
C LYS A 86 12.39 -15.21 -19.11
N PHE A 87 11.17 -14.83 -19.51
CA PHE A 87 10.26 -14.11 -18.65
C PHE A 87 9.73 -15.06 -17.56
N ARG A 88 9.78 -14.60 -16.32
CA ARG A 88 9.34 -15.39 -15.15
C ARG A 88 8.05 -14.88 -14.56
N TRP A 89 7.78 -13.60 -14.70
CA TRP A 89 6.59 -12.95 -14.16
C TRP A 89 5.79 -12.36 -15.30
N GLU A 90 4.48 -12.53 -15.20
CA GLU A 90 3.52 -11.97 -16.13
C GLU A 90 2.35 -11.39 -15.36
N ARG A 91 1.90 -10.21 -15.73
CA ARG A 91 0.78 -9.50 -15.13
C ARG A 91 0.04 -8.72 -16.21
N PHE A 92 -1.21 -8.36 -15.88
CA PHE A 92 -2.03 -7.48 -16.71
C PHE A 92 -2.42 -6.24 -15.91
N SER A 93 -2.48 -5.09 -16.57
CA SER A 93 -3.00 -3.89 -15.94
C SER A 93 -4.52 -3.99 -15.75
N ASN A 94 -5.01 -3.46 -14.63
CA ASN A 94 -6.43 -3.42 -14.31
C ASN A 94 -7.18 -2.33 -15.10
N SER A 95 -8.46 -2.10 -14.81
CA SER A 95 -9.29 -1.07 -15.47
C SER A 95 -8.77 0.36 -15.32
N ARG A 96 -7.89 0.62 -14.34
CA ARG A 96 -7.23 1.91 -14.11
C ARG A 96 -5.82 1.96 -14.68
N GLY A 97 -5.41 0.93 -15.42
CA GLY A 97 -4.04 0.80 -15.93
C GLY A 97 -3.02 0.43 -14.87
N GLU A 98 -3.42 0.12 -13.63
CA GLU A 98 -2.51 -0.20 -12.53
C GLU A 98 -2.10 -1.67 -12.55
N PHE A 99 -0.90 -1.95 -12.09
CA PHE A 99 -0.39 -3.31 -11.91
C PHE A 99 0.48 -3.42 -10.66
N GLY A 100 0.71 -4.65 -10.21
CA GLY A 100 1.61 -4.96 -9.12
C GLY A 100 2.21 -6.36 -9.29
N VAL A 101 3.50 -6.48 -9.06
CA VAL A 101 4.24 -7.75 -9.14
C VAL A 101 5.29 -7.82 -8.03
N TYR A 102 5.33 -8.96 -7.35
CA TYR A 102 6.38 -9.24 -6.38
C TYR A 102 7.56 -9.90 -7.07
N VAL A 103 8.75 -9.34 -6.83
CA VAL A 103 10.01 -9.87 -7.36
C VAL A 103 11.07 -9.91 -6.26
N PRO A 104 12.01 -10.88 -6.28
CA PRO A 104 13.10 -10.93 -5.32
C PRO A 104 13.92 -9.65 -5.29
N GLN A 105 14.30 -9.21 -4.09
CA GLN A 105 15.10 -8.01 -3.87
C GLN A 105 16.54 -8.17 -4.37
N GLY A 106 17.22 -7.03 -4.55
CA GLY A 106 18.66 -6.99 -4.86
C GLY A 106 19.00 -7.35 -6.30
N SER A 107 18.04 -7.22 -7.22
CA SER A 107 18.26 -7.49 -8.65
C SER A 107 17.61 -6.43 -9.52
N SER A 108 18.15 -6.26 -10.73
CA SER A 108 17.53 -5.44 -11.79
C SER A 108 16.66 -6.33 -12.67
N TYR A 109 15.53 -5.81 -13.07
CA TYR A 109 14.54 -6.50 -13.90
C TYR A 109 14.27 -5.71 -15.17
N GLU A 110 14.21 -6.41 -16.27
CA GLU A 110 13.70 -5.87 -17.53
C GLU A 110 12.20 -6.16 -17.60
N MET A 111 11.42 -5.11 -17.71
CA MET A 111 9.96 -5.16 -17.87
C MET A 111 9.61 -4.79 -19.31
N VAL A 112 8.90 -5.67 -19.97
CA VAL A 112 8.36 -5.46 -21.31
C VAL A 112 6.85 -5.36 -21.20
N VAL A 113 6.30 -4.29 -21.75
CA VAL A 113 4.85 -4.04 -21.79
C VAL A 113 4.36 -4.13 -23.21
N HIS A 114 3.35 -4.94 -23.42
CA HIS A 114 2.69 -5.15 -24.71
C HIS A 114 1.20 -4.83 -24.61
N LEU A 115 0.71 -4.04 -25.57
CA LEU A 115 -0.73 -3.78 -25.72
C LEU A 115 -1.05 -3.60 -27.21
N LYS A 116 -2.10 -4.27 -27.66
CA LYS A 116 -2.55 -4.15 -29.05
C LYS A 116 -2.84 -2.70 -29.44
N GLY A 117 -2.23 -2.23 -30.51
CA GLY A 117 -2.36 -0.85 -30.99
C GLY A 117 -1.34 0.13 -30.40
N PHE A 118 -0.45 -0.33 -29.54
CA PHE A 118 0.65 0.46 -28.98
C PHE A 118 2.00 -0.19 -29.32
N ALA A 119 3.04 0.62 -29.34
CA ALA A 119 4.41 0.13 -29.46
C ALA A 119 4.84 -0.57 -28.18
N ASP A 120 5.57 -1.67 -28.28
CA ASP A 120 6.12 -2.35 -27.13
C ASP A 120 7.06 -1.43 -26.36
N LEU A 121 6.93 -1.40 -25.04
CA LEU A 121 7.77 -0.62 -24.16
C LEU A 121 8.65 -1.56 -23.33
N SER A 122 9.97 -1.35 -23.36
CA SER A 122 10.89 -2.02 -22.47
C SER A 122 11.52 -1.02 -21.51
N GLN A 123 11.50 -1.35 -20.21
CA GLN A 123 12.08 -0.52 -19.17
C GLN A 123 12.77 -1.39 -18.11
N THR A 124 13.93 -0.92 -17.64
CA THR A 124 14.64 -1.55 -16.54
C THR A 124 14.17 -0.98 -15.20
N VAL A 125 13.91 -1.86 -14.25
CA VAL A 125 13.47 -1.52 -12.88
C VAL A 125 14.40 -2.21 -11.89
N GLU A 126 14.83 -1.49 -10.87
CA GLU A 126 15.69 -2.02 -9.83
C GLU A 126 14.87 -2.36 -8.58
N ALA A 127 14.82 -3.62 -8.20
CA ALA A 127 14.29 -4.04 -6.91
C ALA A 127 15.41 -3.94 -5.85
N ARG A 128 15.54 -2.78 -5.22
CA ARG A 128 16.59 -2.51 -4.24
C ARG A 128 16.45 -3.40 -3.03
N ALA A 129 17.57 -3.83 -2.46
CA ALA A 129 17.57 -4.57 -1.21
C ALA A 129 17.02 -3.68 -0.08
N GLY A 130 16.05 -4.21 0.68
CA GLY A 130 15.39 -3.48 1.75
C GLY A 130 14.24 -2.56 1.32
N ALA A 131 13.99 -2.40 0.01
CA ALA A 131 12.83 -1.67 -0.48
C ALA A 131 11.60 -2.58 -0.49
N GLU A 132 10.55 -2.20 0.23
CA GLU A 132 9.29 -2.95 0.23
C GLU A 132 8.48 -2.70 -1.05
N GLU A 133 8.52 -1.49 -1.58
CA GLU A 133 7.76 -1.08 -2.77
C GLU A 133 8.61 -0.17 -3.67
N GLU A 134 8.53 -0.41 -4.98
CA GLU A 134 9.08 0.46 -6.03
C GLU A 134 7.94 0.91 -6.93
N ARG A 135 7.82 2.22 -7.16
CA ARG A 135 6.73 2.81 -7.97
C ARG A 135 7.25 3.30 -9.30
N ILE A 136 6.54 2.94 -10.36
CA ILE A 136 6.90 3.32 -11.73
C ILE A 136 5.69 3.81 -12.52
N VAL A 137 5.94 4.67 -13.49
CA VAL A 137 4.93 5.13 -14.45
C VAL A 137 5.42 4.79 -15.84
N LEU A 138 4.60 4.06 -16.57
CA LEU A 138 4.90 3.60 -17.92
C LEU A 138 4.05 4.37 -18.93
N ARG A 139 4.68 4.92 -19.97
CA ARG A 139 3.98 5.62 -21.05
C ARG A 139 4.20 4.90 -22.36
N MET A 140 3.13 4.46 -22.98
CA MET A 140 3.15 3.77 -24.26
C MET A 140 2.74 4.72 -25.38
N ALA A 141 3.53 4.74 -26.45
CA ALA A 141 3.18 5.43 -27.67
C ALA A 141 2.28 4.54 -28.55
N PRO A 142 1.32 5.10 -29.31
CA PRO A 142 0.58 4.32 -30.28
C PRO A 142 1.54 3.71 -31.31
N ALA A 143 1.25 2.49 -31.77
CA ALA A 143 2.05 1.83 -32.79
C ALA A 143 2.03 2.70 -34.09
N ALA A 144 3.19 3.12 -34.53
CA ALA A 144 3.32 3.79 -35.80
C ALA A 144 3.02 2.76 -36.91
N GLY A 145 1.77 2.74 -37.42
CA GLY A 145 1.44 1.83 -38.52
C GLY A 145 0.01 1.27 -38.54
N GLY A 146 -0.88 1.73 -37.69
CA GLY A 146 -2.30 1.39 -37.79
C GLY A 146 -3.04 2.25 -38.84
N LYS A 147 -2.47 2.47 -40.03
CA LYS A 147 -3.30 2.87 -41.18
C LYS A 147 -4.00 1.60 -41.70
N LYS A 148 -5.29 1.57 -41.45
CA LYS A 148 -6.20 0.70 -42.18
C LYS A 148 -6.44 1.27 -43.53
#